data_200a01025ed5c1973463e902818958b4
#
_entry.id   200a01025ed5c1973463e902818958b4
#
_cell.length_a   1.000
_cell.length_b   1.000
_cell.length_c   1.000
_cell.angle_alpha   90.00
_cell.angle_beta   90.00
_cell.angle_gamma   90.00
#
_symmetry.space_group_name_H-M   'P 1'
#
loop_
_entity.id
_entity.type
_entity.pdbx_description
1 polymer ?
#
loop_
_entity_poly.entity_id
_entity_poly.type
_entity_poly.pdbx_seq_one_letter_code
_entity_poly.pdbx_strand_id
1 'polypeptide(L)'
;EIAHYQRCLNNAFGEYFRVLKPNAYMVVTFHNKEPRIYNALRIACKNAGFEDSDIHFQQNLRAGETGSANPAGTANSDFYFRFKKPENHKGFEKPTPNIFEKTVVQSISKGIAEIGKETTIAELLPRLLKELNQHGYALEFDSDEQIEKILRKHPDTFEEVRKKTWWLTDVFRQKHRLHLNPLDERIDQAVIQTLLQQPSTLDEILNTLFTKFPDAYTPNEKIVDEIKKYAKWDENISKWRLKPEEALLASQNDSKHAEKQIRLAEIGIKKGYKIWCPKPDTGKSVAMKKLCLKDFPPAISGTNLADIKLIDVLWIKNNKIEYAFEVENSTTMTSALERCDYLPNPDTKKVMVLPCIRKPKLIKKLKNNIFRIPYDCGNWKHIFY
;
A
#
# COMPACT_ATOMS: atom_id res chain seq x y z
N GLU A 1 21.79 27.54 17.83
CA GLU A 1 21.76 26.20 18.48
C GLU A 1 22.04 25.08 17.49
N ILE A 2 21.32 24.97 16.36
CA ILE A 2 21.49 23.89 15.36
C ILE A 2 22.91 23.86 14.77
N ALA A 3 23.48 25.01 14.43
CA ALA A 3 24.84 25.10 13.92
C ALA A 3 25.90 24.64 14.93
N HIS A 4 25.66 24.87 16.22
CA HIS A 4 26.52 24.34 17.29
C HIS A 4 26.36 22.82 17.41
N TYR A 5 25.12 22.34 17.44
CA TYR A 5 24.82 20.91 17.45
C TYR A 5 25.45 20.17 16.29
N GLN A 6 25.32 20.71 15.06
CA GLN A 6 25.95 20.13 13.87
C GLN A 6 27.46 20.09 13.95
N ARG A 7 28.12 21.14 14.52
CA ARG A 7 29.57 21.11 14.73
C ARG A 7 30.01 20.02 15.70
N CYS A 8 29.27 19.84 16.80
CA CYS A 8 29.55 18.75 17.75
C CYS A 8 29.41 17.38 17.08
N LEU A 9 28.37 17.19 16.27
CA LEU A 9 28.16 15.95 15.50
C LEU A 9 29.28 15.75 14.47
N ASN A 10 29.70 16.80 13.75
CA ASN A 10 30.81 16.71 12.79
C ASN A 10 32.10 16.17 13.45
N ASN A 11 32.43 16.69 14.64
CA ASN A 11 33.61 16.25 15.37
C ASN A 11 33.48 14.77 15.80
N ALA A 12 32.33 14.39 16.38
CA ALA A 12 32.08 13.03 16.81
C ALA A 12 32.10 12.04 15.63
N PHE A 13 31.41 12.36 14.53
CA PHE A 13 31.38 11.49 13.37
C PHE A 13 32.70 11.45 12.62
N GLY A 14 33.51 12.53 12.66
CA GLY A 14 34.88 12.52 12.18
C GLY A 14 35.74 11.47 12.89
N GLU A 15 35.64 11.37 14.22
CA GLU A 15 36.33 10.34 14.98
C GLU A 15 35.80 8.93 14.71
N TYR A 16 34.49 8.73 14.59
CA TYR A 16 33.92 7.45 14.17
C TYR A 16 34.41 7.07 12.77
N PHE A 17 34.46 8.01 11.84
CA PHE A 17 35.00 7.77 10.50
C PHE A 17 36.46 7.36 10.55
N ARG A 18 37.28 8.03 11.37
CA ARG A 18 38.69 7.73 11.53
C ARG A 18 38.94 6.29 11.99
N VAL A 19 38.19 5.82 12.99
CA VAL A 19 38.44 4.50 13.62
C VAL A 19 37.76 3.33 12.90
N LEU A 20 36.68 3.57 12.14
CA LEU A 20 36.02 2.53 11.39
C LEU A 20 36.88 2.03 10.23
N LYS A 21 36.79 0.72 9.95
CA LYS A 21 37.45 0.13 8.76
C LYS A 21 36.75 0.58 7.48
N PRO A 22 37.44 0.68 6.34
CA PRO A 22 36.81 0.86 5.05
C PRO A 22 35.74 -0.19 4.81
N ASN A 23 34.66 0.21 4.14
CA ASN A 23 33.48 -0.61 3.90
C ASN A 23 32.65 -1.02 5.14
N ALA A 24 33.06 -0.60 6.35
CA ALA A 24 32.30 -0.82 7.58
C ALA A 24 31.09 0.14 7.66
N TYR A 25 30.14 -0.23 8.51
CA TYR A 25 28.90 0.52 8.70
C TYR A 25 28.85 1.14 10.10
N MET A 26 28.26 2.33 10.18
CA MET A 26 27.82 2.98 11.40
C MET A 26 26.29 3.03 11.39
N VAL A 27 25.65 2.70 12.50
CA VAL A 27 24.21 2.86 12.67
C VAL A 27 23.97 3.92 13.73
N VAL A 28 23.15 4.90 13.39
CA VAL A 28 22.73 5.97 14.31
C VAL A 28 21.24 5.85 14.53
N THR A 29 20.84 5.57 15.78
CA THR A 29 19.45 5.62 16.18
C THR A 29 19.11 7.04 16.59
N PHE A 30 18.03 7.57 16.05
CA PHE A 30 17.69 8.95 16.26
C PHE A 30 16.17 9.18 16.25
N HIS A 31 15.71 9.99 17.21
CA HIS A 31 14.34 10.46 17.29
C HIS A 31 14.30 11.97 17.47
N ASN A 32 13.54 12.64 16.63
CA ASN A 32 13.27 14.07 16.78
C ASN A 32 11.96 14.45 16.11
N LYS A 33 11.33 15.53 16.55
CA LYS A 33 10.10 16.08 15.95
C LYS A 33 10.40 17.07 14.81
N GLU A 34 11.62 17.61 14.77
CA GLU A 34 12.00 18.64 13.82
C GLU A 34 12.81 18.07 12.65
N PRO A 35 12.30 18.14 11.40
CA PRO A 35 13.00 17.65 10.21
C PRO A 35 14.41 18.21 10.03
N ARG A 36 14.61 19.49 10.36
CA ARG A 36 15.92 20.17 10.28
C ARG A 36 17.00 19.52 11.14
N ILE A 37 16.66 18.87 12.24
CA ILE A 37 17.61 18.17 13.10
C ILE A 37 18.07 16.85 12.43
N TYR A 38 17.19 16.13 11.75
CA TYR A 38 17.58 15.00 10.91
C TYR A 38 18.56 15.42 9.82
N ASN A 39 18.30 16.56 9.19
CA ASN A 39 19.21 17.09 8.17
C ASN A 39 20.57 17.44 8.75
N ALA A 40 20.63 18.08 9.91
CA ALA A 40 21.88 18.41 10.59
C ALA A 40 22.72 17.15 10.90
N LEU A 41 22.07 16.08 11.37
CA LEU A 41 22.70 14.77 11.60
C LEU A 41 23.27 14.18 10.33
N ARG A 42 22.47 14.11 9.26
CA ARG A 42 22.90 13.53 7.99
C ARG A 42 24.02 14.32 7.35
N ILE A 43 23.95 15.65 7.35
CA ILE A 43 25.02 16.52 6.86
C ILE A 43 26.30 16.29 7.67
N ALA A 44 26.21 16.16 8.98
CA ALA A 44 27.38 15.89 9.82
C ALA A 44 28.04 14.55 9.49
N CYS A 45 27.26 13.49 9.25
CA CYS A 45 27.79 12.20 8.79
C CYS A 45 28.48 12.32 7.42
N LYS A 46 27.87 13.03 6.49
CA LYS A 46 28.46 13.26 5.15
C LYS A 46 29.73 14.08 5.20
N ASN A 47 29.75 15.14 5.99
CA ASN A 47 30.95 15.96 6.18
C ASN A 47 32.11 15.16 6.79
N ALA A 48 31.79 14.17 7.63
CA ALA A 48 32.80 13.24 8.16
C ALA A 48 33.31 12.23 7.11
N GLY A 49 32.62 12.09 5.98
CA GLY A 49 33.01 11.20 4.88
C GLY A 49 32.18 9.95 4.69
N PHE A 50 31.12 9.77 5.49
CA PHE A 50 30.22 8.64 5.35
C PHE A 50 29.31 8.80 4.12
N GLU A 51 28.94 7.67 3.52
CA GLU A 51 27.87 7.56 2.52
C GLU A 51 26.59 7.04 3.18
N ASP A 52 25.44 7.59 2.80
CA ASP A 52 24.17 7.04 3.20
C ASP A 52 24.02 5.64 2.60
N SER A 53 23.62 4.67 3.39
CA SER A 53 23.39 3.31 2.93
C SER A 53 21.90 2.96 2.97
N ASP A 54 21.26 3.15 4.12
CA ASP A 54 19.85 2.82 4.30
C ASP A 54 19.24 3.62 5.46
N ILE A 55 17.90 3.74 5.46
CA ILE A 55 17.13 4.31 6.56
C ILE A 55 16.00 3.35 6.88
N HIS A 56 16.00 2.87 8.10
CA HIS A 56 14.86 2.16 8.68
C HIS A 56 14.21 3.03 9.74
N PHE A 57 12.95 2.82 10.00
CA PHE A 57 12.30 3.45 11.14
C PHE A 57 11.41 2.44 11.88
N GLN A 58 11.28 2.67 13.15
CA GLN A 58 10.40 1.93 14.03
C GLN A 58 9.44 2.92 14.68
N GLN A 59 8.16 2.73 14.49
CA GLN A 59 7.19 3.53 15.19
C GLN A 59 7.14 3.10 16.67
N ASN A 60 7.25 4.07 17.57
CA ASN A 60 7.19 3.81 19.00
C ASN A 60 5.80 3.31 19.40
N LEU A 61 5.77 2.11 19.98
CA LEU A 61 4.54 1.41 20.40
C LEU A 61 3.94 1.97 21.69
N ARG A 62 4.74 2.68 22.49
CA ARG A 62 4.27 3.33 23.70
C ARG A 62 4.38 4.85 23.51
N ALA A 63 3.28 5.55 23.73
CA ALA A 63 3.38 6.96 24.06
C ALA A 63 4.34 7.01 25.25
N GLY A 64 5.54 7.58 25.05
CA GLY A 64 6.45 7.84 26.17
C GLY A 64 5.72 8.66 27.23
N GLU A 65 6.26 8.77 28.43
CA GLU A 65 5.65 9.57 29.51
C GLU A 65 5.29 11.00 29.08
N THR A 66 5.90 11.50 28.01
CA THR A 66 5.57 12.76 27.33
C THR A 66 4.58 12.61 26.17
N GLY A 67 4.07 11.42 25.88
CA GLY A 67 3.25 11.12 24.70
C GLY A 67 1.87 11.77 24.70
N SER A 68 1.34 12.14 25.87
CA SER A 68 0.11 12.93 25.99
C SER A 68 0.23 14.38 25.48
N ALA A 69 1.45 14.86 25.27
CA ALA A 69 1.75 16.22 24.82
C ALA A 69 2.12 16.34 23.32
N ASN A 70 2.06 15.24 22.56
CA ASN A 70 2.38 15.29 21.13
C ASN A 70 1.18 15.81 20.33
N PRO A 71 1.31 16.97 19.67
CA PRO A 71 0.26 17.42 18.75
C PRO A 71 0.03 16.36 17.67
N ALA A 72 -1.23 16.14 17.29
CA ALA A 72 -1.57 15.26 16.20
C ALA A 72 -0.77 15.66 14.94
N GLY A 73 -0.10 14.69 14.32
CA GLY A 73 0.70 14.89 13.09
C GLY A 73 2.20 15.12 13.30
N THR A 74 2.74 14.98 14.51
CA THR A 74 4.20 14.99 14.72
C THR A 74 4.82 13.61 14.51
N ALA A 75 6.09 13.58 14.04
CA ALA A 75 6.84 12.35 13.90
C ALA A 75 6.95 11.61 15.23
N ASN A 76 6.60 10.32 15.24
CA ASN A 76 6.55 9.47 16.44
C ASN A 76 7.30 8.16 16.24
N SER A 77 8.39 8.20 15.48
CA SER A 77 9.17 7.02 15.10
C SER A 77 10.63 7.22 15.43
N ASP A 78 11.28 6.14 15.85
CA ASP A 78 12.74 6.09 15.95
C ASP A 78 13.32 5.76 14.58
N PHE A 79 14.30 6.51 14.14
CA PHE A 79 14.98 6.32 12.86
C PHE A 79 16.33 5.65 13.09
N TYR A 80 16.64 4.68 12.28
CA TYR A 80 17.90 3.96 12.22
C TYR A 80 18.59 4.33 10.92
N PHE A 81 19.51 5.28 10.98
CA PHE A 81 20.31 5.69 9.84
C PHE A 81 21.52 4.77 9.74
N ARG A 82 21.69 4.11 8.62
CA ARG A 82 22.86 3.29 8.32
C ARG A 82 23.77 4.04 7.36
N PHE A 83 24.98 4.28 7.80
CA PHE A 83 26.01 4.95 7.04
C PHE A 83 27.17 3.99 6.75
N LYS A 84 27.73 4.06 5.55
CA LYS A 84 28.87 3.25 5.15
C LYS A 84 30.12 4.12 5.09
N LYS A 85 31.26 3.62 5.59
CA LYS A 85 32.57 4.21 5.29
C LYS A 85 33.05 3.71 3.93
N PRO A 86 33.07 4.56 2.88
CA PRO A 86 33.60 4.18 1.56
C PRO A 86 35.11 4.01 1.58
N GLU A 87 35.64 3.38 0.56
CA GLU A 87 37.07 3.38 0.31
C GLU A 87 37.56 4.77 -0.17
N ASN A 88 36.72 5.42 -1.00
CA ASN A 88 36.95 6.76 -1.53
C ASN A 88 35.82 7.70 -1.10
N HIS A 89 36.20 8.83 -0.53
CA HIS A 89 35.21 9.82 -0.07
C HIS A 89 34.64 10.61 -1.25
N LYS A 90 33.29 10.60 -1.36
CA LYS A 90 32.51 11.47 -2.24
C LYS A 90 31.81 12.55 -1.42
N GLY A 91 31.85 13.78 -1.93
CA GLY A 91 31.14 14.90 -1.31
C GLY A 91 29.62 14.70 -1.26
N PHE A 92 28.98 15.46 -0.38
CA PHE A 92 27.54 15.52 -0.29
C PHE A 92 26.97 16.46 -1.35
N GLU A 93 26.06 15.97 -2.18
CA GLU A 93 25.39 16.80 -3.17
C GLU A 93 24.09 17.38 -2.60
N LYS A 94 23.92 18.69 -2.76
CA LYS A 94 22.65 19.34 -2.49
C LYS A 94 21.79 19.29 -3.74
N PRO A 95 20.52 18.86 -3.63
CA PRO A 95 19.61 18.91 -4.77
C PRO A 95 19.39 20.38 -5.17
N THR A 96 19.27 20.63 -6.47
CA THR A 96 18.74 21.92 -6.92
C THR A 96 17.28 22.07 -6.44
N PRO A 97 16.76 23.30 -6.24
CA PRO A 97 15.39 23.50 -5.80
C PRO A 97 14.36 22.76 -6.65
N ASN A 98 14.57 22.69 -7.96
CA ASN A 98 13.69 21.99 -8.89
C ASN A 98 13.75 20.47 -8.71
N ILE A 99 14.94 19.91 -8.52
CA ILE A 99 15.12 18.47 -8.24
C ILE A 99 14.48 18.12 -6.90
N PHE A 100 14.70 18.94 -5.88
CA PHE A 100 14.10 18.75 -4.56
C PHE A 100 12.57 18.75 -4.62
N GLU A 101 11.97 19.79 -5.23
CA GLU A 101 10.51 19.90 -5.40
C GLU A 101 9.94 18.69 -6.14
N LYS A 102 10.59 18.26 -7.23
CA LYS A 102 10.19 17.06 -7.97
C LYS A 102 10.27 15.79 -7.11
N THR A 103 11.33 15.62 -6.35
CA THR A 103 11.50 14.46 -5.45
C THR A 103 10.42 14.45 -4.36
N VAL A 104 10.12 15.61 -3.75
CA VAL A 104 9.04 15.74 -2.77
C VAL A 104 7.71 15.32 -3.39
N VAL A 105 7.34 15.88 -4.54
CA VAL A 105 6.08 15.58 -5.22
C VAL A 105 5.96 14.09 -5.55
N GLN A 106 7.01 13.48 -6.07
CA GLN A 106 7.02 12.06 -6.43
C GLN A 106 6.94 11.16 -5.18
N SER A 107 7.75 11.42 -4.16
CA SER A 107 7.78 10.63 -2.94
C SER A 107 6.46 10.72 -2.16
N ILE A 108 5.92 11.93 -2.03
CA ILE A 108 4.67 12.17 -1.30
C ILE A 108 3.48 11.56 -2.06
N SER A 109 3.37 11.77 -3.37
CA SER A 109 2.27 11.20 -4.16
C SER A 109 2.30 9.66 -4.15
N LYS A 110 3.48 9.06 -4.28
CA LYS A 110 3.67 7.62 -4.15
C LYS A 110 3.30 7.15 -2.73
N GLY A 111 3.74 7.87 -1.70
CA GLY A 111 3.42 7.56 -0.30
C GLY A 111 1.93 7.58 0.00
N ILE A 112 1.21 8.62 -0.44
CA ILE A 112 -0.25 8.71 -0.28
C ILE A 112 -0.95 7.57 -1.05
N ALA A 113 -0.50 7.29 -2.28
CA ALA A 113 -1.05 6.21 -3.09
C ALA A 113 -0.89 4.85 -2.41
N GLU A 114 0.27 4.57 -1.81
CA GLU A 114 0.53 3.32 -1.11
C GLU A 114 -0.24 3.19 0.21
N ILE A 115 -0.37 4.28 0.99
CA ILE A 115 -1.17 4.31 2.21
C ILE A 115 -2.66 4.14 1.87
N GLY A 116 -3.12 4.72 0.76
CA GLY A 116 -4.48 4.58 0.26
C GLY A 116 -5.53 5.31 1.07
N LYS A 117 -5.14 6.31 1.87
CA LYS A 117 -6.02 7.19 2.65
C LYS A 117 -5.40 8.55 2.86
N GLU A 118 -6.24 9.50 3.32
CA GLU A 118 -5.77 10.80 3.78
C GLU A 118 -4.66 10.66 4.83
N THR A 119 -3.57 11.42 4.68
CA THR A 119 -2.38 11.27 5.50
C THR A 119 -1.69 12.60 5.79
N THR A 120 -0.84 12.62 6.79
CA THR A 120 -0.07 13.80 7.21
C THR A 120 1.37 13.75 6.68
N ILE A 121 2.05 14.90 6.63
CA ILE A 121 3.47 14.96 6.27
C ILE A 121 4.32 14.10 7.23
N ALA A 122 3.99 14.10 8.51
CA ALA A 122 4.72 13.30 9.50
C ALA A 122 4.69 11.79 9.20
N GLU A 123 3.57 11.28 8.68
CA GLU A 123 3.45 9.87 8.25
C GLU A 123 4.23 9.59 6.95
N LEU A 124 4.44 10.61 6.12
CA LEU A 124 5.14 10.49 4.83
C LEU A 124 6.65 10.80 4.92
N LEU A 125 7.07 11.46 6.01
CA LEU A 125 8.46 11.87 6.21
C LEU A 125 9.48 10.71 6.08
N PRO A 126 9.24 9.52 6.65
CA PRO A 126 10.17 8.39 6.50
C PRO A 126 10.43 8.01 5.03
N ARG A 127 9.39 8.06 4.21
CA ARG A 127 9.50 7.76 2.76
C ARG A 127 10.30 8.81 2.03
N LEU A 128 10.02 10.08 2.31
CA LEU A 128 10.75 11.19 1.74
C LEU A 128 12.22 11.14 2.11
N LEU A 129 12.54 10.85 3.37
CA LEU A 129 13.92 10.67 3.84
C LEU A 129 14.61 9.52 3.12
N LYS A 130 13.93 8.38 2.96
CA LYS A 130 14.45 7.22 2.23
C LYS A 130 14.76 7.57 0.78
N GLU A 131 13.86 8.24 0.09
CA GLU A 131 14.03 8.63 -1.32
C GLU A 131 15.19 9.62 -1.49
N LEU A 132 15.24 10.66 -0.65
CA LEU A 132 16.36 11.61 -0.65
C LEU A 132 17.70 10.92 -0.35
N ASN A 133 17.68 9.93 0.56
CA ASN A 133 18.85 9.14 0.90
C ASN A 133 19.34 8.31 -0.30
N GLN A 134 18.46 7.64 -1.01
CA GLN A 134 18.81 6.83 -2.18
C GLN A 134 19.48 7.67 -3.28
N HIS A 135 19.08 8.93 -3.40
CA HIS A 135 19.72 9.88 -4.33
C HIS A 135 20.93 10.60 -3.75
N GLY A 136 21.30 10.34 -2.49
CA GLY A 136 22.41 11.03 -1.83
C GLY A 136 22.15 12.52 -1.54
N TYR A 137 20.89 12.94 -1.47
CA TYR A 137 20.54 14.34 -1.28
C TYR A 137 20.35 14.69 0.20
N ALA A 138 20.71 15.95 0.54
CA ALA A 138 20.34 16.53 1.82
C ALA A 138 18.86 16.87 1.87
N LEU A 139 18.33 16.95 3.08
CA LEU A 139 17.01 17.44 3.34
C LEU A 139 17.02 18.99 3.29
N GLU A 140 16.46 19.58 2.26
CA GLU A 140 16.49 21.04 2.03
C GLU A 140 15.22 21.74 2.60
N PHE A 141 14.75 21.33 3.80
CA PHE A 141 13.64 22.02 4.43
C PHE A 141 13.83 22.15 5.94
N ASP A 142 13.33 23.26 6.48
CA ASP A 142 13.43 23.59 7.91
C ASP A 142 12.22 23.14 8.71
N SER A 143 11.09 22.92 8.04
CA SER A 143 9.82 22.54 8.67
C SER A 143 8.89 21.82 7.69
N ASP A 144 7.89 21.13 8.24
CA ASP A 144 6.81 20.51 7.44
C ASP A 144 6.08 21.55 6.58
N GLU A 145 6.04 22.82 7.00
CA GLU A 145 5.41 23.92 6.25
C GLU A 145 6.05 24.16 4.88
N GLN A 146 7.34 23.89 4.74
CA GLN A 146 8.00 23.99 3.43
C GLN A 146 7.54 22.90 2.49
N ILE A 147 7.35 21.68 2.99
CA ILE A 147 6.77 20.59 2.21
C ILE A 147 5.32 20.94 1.86
N GLU A 148 4.52 21.39 2.83
CA GLU A 148 3.14 21.82 2.58
C GLU A 148 3.05 22.92 1.50
N LYS A 149 3.97 23.90 1.51
CA LYS A 149 4.06 24.92 0.46
C LYS A 149 4.32 24.31 -0.92
N ILE A 150 5.18 23.28 -1.00
CA ILE A 150 5.39 22.57 -2.25
C ILE A 150 4.11 21.86 -2.69
N LEU A 151 3.44 21.15 -1.79
CA LEU A 151 2.18 20.47 -2.13
C LEU A 151 1.11 21.45 -2.62
N ARG A 152 0.97 22.62 -1.99
CA ARG A 152 0.02 23.67 -2.43
C ARG A 152 0.34 24.28 -3.79
N LYS A 153 1.60 24.20 -4.26
CA LYS A 153 1.97 24.60 -5.64
C LYS A 153 1.51 23.59 -6.70
N HIS A 154 1.14 22.38 -6.28
CA HIS A 154 0.69 21.31 -7.17
C HIS A 154 -0.78 20.93 -6.91
N PRO A 155 -1.74 21.86 -7.11
CA PRO A 155 -3.16 21.66 -6.83
C PRO A 155 -3.80 20.60 -7.73
N ASP A 156 -3.19 20.30 -8.90
CA ASP A 156 -3.64 19.21 -9.78
C ASP A 156 -3.29 17.82 -9.23
N THR A 157 -2.34 17.76 -8.30
CA THR A 157 -1.86 16.50 -7.69
C THR A 157 -2.39 16.29 -6.29
N PHE A 158 -2.37 17.34 -5.47
CA PHE A 158 -2.67 17.26 -4.03
C PHE A 158 -3.83 18.17 -3.64
N GLU A 159 -4.63 17.69 -2.70
CA GLU A 159 -5.66 18.47 -2.02
C GLU A 159 -5.48 18.38 -0.49
N GLU A 160 -5.62 19.50 0.20
CA GLU A 160 -5.64 19.55 1.66
C GLU A 160 -7.09 19.33 2.13
N VAL A 161 -7.41 18.08 2.49
CA VAL A 161 -8.77 17.66 2.88
C VAL A 161 -9.15 18.22 4.25
N ARG A 162 -8.16 18.30 5.16
CA ARG A 162 -8.25 18.89 6.49
C ARG A 162 -6.92 19.55 6.82
N LYS A 163 -6.90 20.41 7.81
CA LYS A 163 -5.66 21.07 8.26
C LYS A 163 -4.52 20.05 8.41
N LYS A 164 -3.46 20.23 7.63
CA LYS A 164 -2.26 19.37 7.58
C LYS A 164 -2.50 17.92 7.17
N THR A 165 -3.64 17.64 6.54
CA THR A 165 -3.99 16.31 6.05
C THR A 165 -4.18 16.36 4.53
N TRP A 166 -3.43 15.55 3.81
CA TRP A 166 -3.28 15.60 2.36
C TRP A 166 -3.84 14.37 1.67
N TRP A 167 -4.37 14.57 0.50
CA TRP A 167 -4.86 13.54 -0.39
C TRP A 167 -4.46 13.81 -1.84
N LEU A 168 -4.60 12.81 -2.70
CA LEU A 168 -4.42 12.97 -4.15
C LEU A 168 -5.73 13.37 -4.80
N THR A 169 -5.69 14.38 -5.68
CA THR A 169 -6.87 14.83 -6.42
C THR A 169 -7.45 13.75 -7.32
N ASP A 170 -8.75 13.84 -7.62
CA ASP A 170 -9.41 12.94 -8.56
C ASP A 170 -8.75 12.99 -9.95
N VAL A 171 -8.35 14.16 -10.40
CA VAL A 171 -7.67 14.37 -11.68
C VAL A 171 -6.37 13.58 -11.73
N PHE A 172 -5.55 13.69 -10.69
CA PHE A 172 -4.28 12.95 -10.62
C PHE A 172 -4.50 11.46 -10.58
N ARG A 173 -5.44 10.98 -9.75
CA ARG A 173 -5.77 9.56 -9.61
C ARG A 173 -6.26 8.95 -10.92
N GLN A 174 -7.15 9.65 -11.64
CA GLN A 174 -7.64 9.21 -12.95
C GLN A 174 -6.53 9.18 -14.00
N LYS A 175 -5.72 10.24 -14.09
CA LYS A 175 -4.60 10.34 -15.04
C LYS A 175 -3.59 9.22 -14.87
N HIS A 176 -3.27 8.88 -13.62
CA HIS A 176 -2.29 7.84 -13.29
C HIS A 176 -2.93 6.46 -13.05
N ARG A 177 -4.26 6.34 -13.24
CA ARG A 177 -5.02 5.11 -12.97
C ARG A 177 -4.74 4.52 -11.58
N LEU A 178 -4.59 5.40 -10.59
CA LEU A 178 -4.31 4.99 -9.22
C LEU A 178 -5.61 4.58 -8.53
N HIS A 179 -5.76 3.29 -8.34
CA HIS A 179 -6.81 2.71 -7.52
C HIS A 179 -6.26 2.52 -6.11
N LEU A 180 -6.74 3.35 -5.19
CA LEU A 180 -6.21 3.39 -3.84
C LEU A 180 -7.00 2.40 -2.97
N ASN A 181 -6.49 1.18 -2.87
CA ASN A 181 -6.96 0.23 -1.88
C ASN A 181 -6.32 0.59 -0.54
N PRO A 182 -7.11 1.01 0.47
CA PRO A 182 -6.57 1.38 1.77
C PRO A 182 -5.66 0.29 2.33
N LEU A 183 -4.51 0.70 2.87
CA LEU A 183 -3.53 -0.24 3.41
C LEU A 183 -4.14 -1.15 4.48
N ASP A 184 -5.01 -0.60 5.32
CA ASP A 184 -5.71 -1.35 6.36
C ASP A 184 -6.53 -2.52 5.78
N GLU A 185 -7.21 -2.32 4.63
CA GLU A 185 -7.96 -3.39 3.95
C GLU A 185 -7.04 -4.44 3.33
N ARG A 186 -5.87 -4.04 2.82
CA ARG A 186 -4.86 -4.97 2.28
C ARG A 186 -4.23 -5.82 3.38
N ILE A 187 -4.00 -5.21 4.56
CA ILE A 187 -3.52 -5.91 5.76
C ILE A 187 -4.56 -6.92 6.23
N ASP A 188 -5.83 -6.53 6.34
CA ASP A 188 -6.93 -7.42 6.72
C ASP A 188 -6.94 -8.68 5.85
N GLN A 189 -6.87 -8.51 4.53
CA GLN A 189 -6.83 -9.65 3.61
C GLN A 189 -5.60 -10.53 3.83
N ALA A 190 -4.42 -9.93 3.98
CA ALA A 190 -3.20 -10.70 4.17
C ALA A 190 -3.21 -11.47 5.49
N VAL A 191 -3.72 -10.87 6.57
CA VAL A 191 -3.89 -11.55 7.88
C VAL A 191 -4.85 -12.72 7.75
N ILE A 192 -6.04 -12.51 7.18
CA ILE A 192 -7.04 -13.57 6.99
C ILE A 192 -6.48 -14.70 6.14
N GLN A 193 -5.82 -14.40 5.02
CA GLN A 193 -5.23 -15.41 4.15
C GLN A 193 -4.12 -16.21 4.84
N THR A 194 -3.28 -15.58 5.64
CA THR A 194 -2.22 -16.25 6.41
C THR A 194 -2.83 -17.22 7.42
N LEU A 195 -3.83 -16.77 8.17
CA LEU A 195 -4.48 -17.56 9.21
C LEU A 195 -5.43 -18.64 8.68
N LEU A 196 -5.88 -18.52 7.44
CA LEU A 196 -6.62 -19.58 6.73
C LEU A 196 -5.72 -20.77 6.40
N GLN A 197 -4.46 -20.52 6.09
CA GLN A 197 -3.52 -21.59 5.77
C GLN A 197 -3.16 -22.40 7.03
N GLN A 198 -2.83 -21.70 8.12
CA GLN A 198 -2.51 -22.30 9.40
C GLN A 198 -2.56 -21.28 10.55
N PRO A 199 -2.80 -21.74 11.80
CA PRO A 199 -2.59 -20.88 12.96
C PRO A 199 -1.14 -20.40 13.01
N SER A 200 -0.94 -19.10 13.26
CA SER A 200 0.37 -18.46 13.13
C SER A 200 0.72 -17.61 14.35
N THR A 201 2.01 -17.50 14.66
CA THR A 201 2.51 -16.54 15.63
C THR A 201 2.41 -15.12 15.08
N LEU A 202 2.53 -14.12 15.96
CA LEU A 202 2.60 -12.72 15.54
C LEU A 202 3.78 -12.49 14.59
N ASP A 203 4.94 -13.07 14.87
CA ASP A 203 6.14 -12.91 14.05
C ASP A 203 5.97 -13.51 12.65
N GLU A 204 5.32 -14.67 12.53
CA GLU A 204 5.00 -15.30 11.24
C GLU A 204 4.06 -14.39 10.41
N ILE A 205 3.05 -13.79 11.07
CA ILE A 205 2.12 -12.83 10.42
C ILE A 205 2.87 -11.57 10.02
N LEU A 206 3.68 -10.97 10.90
CA LEU A 206 4.47 -9.78 10.62
C LEU A 206 5.44 -10.01 9.46
N ASN A 207 6.13 -11.15 9.44
CA ASN A 207 7.04 -11.50 8.34
C ASN A 207 6.29 -11.56 7.00
N THR A 208 5.09 -12.16 6.98
CA THR A 208 4.25 -12.18 5.77
C THR A 208 3.84 -10.79 5.34
N LEU A 209 3.43 -9.93 6.28
CA LEU A 209 2.99 -8.57 5.99
C LEU A 209 4.15 -7.69 5.50
N PHE A 210 5.32 -7.76 6.15
CA PHE A 210 6.49 -6.99 5.73
C PHE A 210 7.03 -7.44 4.37
N THR A 211 6.92 -8.72 4.04
CA THR A 211 7.26 -9.22 2.72
C THR A 211 6.28 -8.74 1.65
N LYS A 212 4.98 -8.74 1.95
CA LYS A 212 3.94 -8.26 1.02
C LYS A 212 3.91 -6.74 0.86
N PHE A 213 4.23 -6.01 1.92
CA PHE A 213 4.11 -4.55 1.98
C PHE A 213 5.41 -3.90 2.47
N PRO A 214 6.54 -4.07 1.76
CA PRO A 214 7.86 -3.64 2.24
C PRO A 214 7.96 -2.13 2.45
N ASP A 215 7.19 -1.34 1.72
CA ASP A 215 7.18 0.13 1.80
C ASP A 215 6.00 0.70 2.59
N ALA A 216 5.17 -0.13 3.19
CA ALA A 216 3.89 0.29 3.74
C ALA A 216 3.96 0.98 5.11
N TYR A 217 5.08 0.94 5.80
CA TYR A 217 5.31 1.61 7.11
C TYR A 217 4.12 1.52 8.07
N THR A 218 3.57 0.32 8.26
CA THR A 218 2.41 0.11 9.12
C THR A 218 2.85 -0.14 10.55
N PRO A 219 2.31 0.58 11.54
CA PRO A 219 2.62 0.34 12.95
C PRO A 219 2.22 -1.06 13.39
N ASN A 220 3.09 -1.73 14.17
CA ASN A 220 2.81 -3.07 14.70
C ASN A 220 1.52 -3.11 15.54
N GLU A 221 1.22 -2.04 16.28
CA GLU A 221 -0.03 -1.92 17.06
C GLU A 221 -1.27 -2.01 16.18
N LYS A 222 -1.28 -1.28 15.06
CA LYS A 222 -2.39 -1.38 14.10
C LYS A 222 -2.53 -2.80 13.54
N ILE A 223 -1.41 -3.47 13.27
CA ILE A 223 -1.43 -4.85 12.80
C ILE A 223 -2.05 -5.77 13.86
N VAL A 224 -1.67 -5.61 15.12
CA VAL A 224 -2.24 -6.40 16.23
C VAL A 224 -3.74 -6.15 16.39
N ASP A 225 -4.18 -4.90 16.25
CA ASP A 225 -5.60 -4.56 16.31
C ASP A 225 -6.38 -5.15 15.13
N GLU A 226 -5.80 -5.15 13.94
CA GLU A 226 -6.39 -5.81 12.77
C GLU A 226 -6.46 -7.34 12.97
N ILE A 227 -5.41 -7.96 13.52
CA ILE A 227 -5.42 -9.39 13.85
C ILE A 227 -6.56 -9.69 14.83
N LYS A 228 -6.72 -8.93 15.91
CA LYS A 228 -7.78 -9.12 16.92
C LYS A 228 -9.21 -9.02 16.37
N LYS A 229 -9.41 -8.30 15.27
CA LYS A 229 -10.72 -8.24 14.60
C LYS A 229 -11.15 -9.61 14.09
N TYR A 230 -10.23 -10.36 13.47
CA TYR A 230 -10.51 -11.59 12.75
C TYR A 230 -10.05 -12.85 13.46
N ALA A 231 -9.15 -12.74 14.41
CA ALA A 231 -8.50 -13.84 15.09
C ALA A 231 -8.60 -13.76 16.62
N LYS A 232 -8.39 -14.89 17.26
CA LYS A 232 -8.20 -15.00 18.69
C LYS A 232 -6.93 -15.79 19.00
N TRP A 233 -6.33 -15.47 20.13
CA TRP A 233 -5.18 -16.20 20.66
C TRP A 233 -5.62 -17.55 21.18
N ASP A 234 -4.90 -18.61 20.81
CA ASP A 234 -5.07 -19.97 21.31
C ASP A 234 -3.89 -20.30 22.23
N GLU A 235 -4.14 -20.35 23.52
CA GLU A 235 -3.11 -20.58 24.56
C GLU A 235 -2.47 -21.98 24.45
N ASN A 236 -3.24 -22.99 24.00
CA ASN A 236 -2.75 -24.35 23.92
C ASN A 236 -1.62 -24.52 22.88
N ILE A 237 -1.66 -23.76 21.83
CA ILE A 237 -0.67 -23.81 20.75
C ILE A 237 0.19 -22.56 20.66
N SER A 238 -0.05 -21.55 21.52
CA SER A 238 0.62 -20.25 21.53
C SER A 238 0.63 -19.58 20.14
N LYS A 239 -0.52 -19.58 19.47
CA LYS A 239 -0.70 -19.02 18.12
C LYS A 239 -2.04 -18.32 17.96
N TRP A 240 -2.09 -17.37 17.04
CA TRP A 240 -3.33 -16.77 16.56
C TRP A 240 -4.07 -17.73 15.64
N ARG A 241 -5.37 -17.84 15.83
CA ARG A 241 -6.27 -18.65 15.02
C ARG A 241 -7.45 -17.80 14.56
N LEU A 242 -7.89 -17.96 13.32
CA LEU A 242 -9.11 -17.33 12.83
C LEU A 242 -10.31 -17.66 13.75
N LYS A 243 -11.16 -16.67 13.98
CA LYS A 243 -12.43 -16.89 14.69
C LYS A 243 -13.29 -17.86 13.91
N PRO A 244 -14.05 -18.74 14.58
CA PRO A 244 -14.88 -19.75 13.90
C PRO A 244 -15.82 -19.16 12.86
N GLU A 245 -16.40 -18.00 13.14
CA GLU A 245 -17.30 -17.31 12.21
C GLU A 245 -16.58 -16.89 10.93
N GLU A 246 -15.35 -16.39 11.03
CA GLU A 246 -14.54 -15.97 9.89
C GLU A 246 -14.02 -17.19 9.10
N ALA A 247 -13.64 -18.26 9.79
CA ALA A 247 -13.23 -19.51 9.15
C ALA A 247 -14.40 -20.17 8.41
N LEU A 248 -15.60 -20.13 8.98
CA LEU A 248 -16.82 -20.64 8.35
C LEU A 248 -17.21 -19.79 7.14
N LEU A 249 -17.15 -18.46 7.26
CA LEU A 249 -17.39 -17.55 6.13
C LEU A 249 -16.39 -17.82 5.00
N ALA A 250 -15.13 -18.00 5.31
CA ALA A 250 -14.10 -18.26 4.32
C ALA A 250 -14.31 -19.61 3.61
N SER A 251 -14.59 -20.69 4.37
CA SER A 251 -14.83 -22.03 3.79
C SER A 251 -16.12 -22.11 2.96
N GLN A 252 -17.19 -21.43 3.39
CA GLN A 252 -18.42 -21.31 2.62
C GLN A 252 -18.26 -20.43 1.39
N ASN A 253 -17.34 -19.47 1.46
CA ASN A 253 -17.08 -18.55 0.37
C ASN A 253 -16.45 -19.25 -0.84
N ASP A 254 -15.50 -20.16 -0.64
CA ASP A 254 -14.84 -20.85 -1.76
C ASP A 254 -15.80 -21.74 -2.54
N SER A 255 -16.67 -22.49 -1.87
CA SER A 255 -17.65 -23.34 -2.54
C SER A 255 -18.76 -22.56 -3.25
N LYS A 256 -19.29 -21.53 -2.59
CA LYS A 256 -20.32 -20.64 -3.17
C LYS A 256 -19.74 -19.78 -4.30
N HIS A 257 -18.49 -19.34 -4.17
CA HIS A 257 -17.79 -18.61 -5.22
C HIS A 257 -17.72 -19.43 -6.50
N ALA A 258 -17.20 -20.65 -6.42
CA ALA A 258 -17.11 -21.55 -7.56
C ALA A 258 -18.48 -21.90 -8.16
N GLU A 259 -19.51 -22.12 -7.31
CA GLU A 259 -20.88 -22.35 -7.77
C GLU A 259 -21.42 -21.16 -8.60
N LYS A 260 -21.21 -19.94 -8.13
CA LYS A 260 -21.67 -18.74 -8.85
C LYS A 260 -20.92 -18.52 -10.14
N GLN A 261 -19.58 -18.75 -10.14
CA GLN A 261 -18.77 -18.69 -11.37
C GLN A 261 -19.29 -19.71 -12.42
N ILE A 262 -19.55 -20.96 -12.02
CA ILE A 262 -20.10 -21.99 -12.90
C ILE A 262 -21.45 -21.54 -13.48
N ARG A 263 -22.34 -21.05 -12.64
CA ARG A 263 -23.66 -20.59 -13.08
C ARG A 263 -23.59 -19.41 -14.06
N LEU A 264 -22.70 -18.46 -13.80
CA LEU A 264 -22.44 -17.35 -14.73
C LEU A 264 -21.87 -17.84 -16.05
N ALA A 265 -20.96 -18.82 -16.02
CA ALA A 265 -20.38 -19.42 -17.22
C ALA A 265 -21.46 -20.15 -18.06
N GLU A 266 -22.33 -20.95 -17.42
CA GLU A 266 -23.45 -21.63 -18.08
C GLU A 266 -24.42 -20.66 -18.74
N ILE A 267 -24.79 -19.56 -18.04
CA ILE A 267 -25.68 -18.53 -18.57
C ILE A 267 -25.02 -17.85 -19.78
N GLY A 268 -23.71 -17.55 -19.70
CA GLY A 268 -22.98 -16.91 -20.78
C GLY A 268 -22.92 -17.80 -22.04
N ILE A 269 -22.66 -19.08 -21.88
CA ILE A 269 -22.67 -20.05 -23.00
C ILE A 269 -24.05 -20.12 -23.64
N LYS A 270 -25.12 -20.22 -22.86
CA LYS A 270 -26.51 -20.21 -23.38
C LYS A 270 -26.84 -18.93 -24.16
N LYS A 271 -26.16 -17.82 -23.85
CA LYS A 271 -26.30 -16.54 -24.57
C LYS A 271 -25.31 -16.38 -25.74
N GLY A 272 -24.52 -17.41 -26.06
CA GLY A 272 -23.58 -17.42 -27.18
C GLY A 272 -22.24 -16.72 -26.90
N TYR A 273 -21.84 -16.60 -25.64
CA TYR A 273 -20.55 -16.06 -25.26
C TYR A 273 -19.50 -17.17 -25.10
N LYS A 274 -18.23 -16.85 -25.40
CA LYS A 274 -17.08 -17.59 -24.94
C LYS A 274 -16.73 -17.13 -23.54
N ILE A 275 -16.40 -18.07 -22.66
CA ILE A 275 -16.18 -17.77 -21.23
C ILE A 275 -14.70 -17.86 -20.90
N TRP A 276 -14.21 -16.87 -20.18
CA TRP A 276 -12.90 -16.93 -19.53
C TRP A 276 -13.08 -16.90 -18.02
N CYS A 277 -12.31 -17.74 -17.32
CA CYS A 277 -12.13 -17.72 -15.87
C CYS A 277 -10.65 -17.89 -15.53
N PRO A 278 -10.18 -17.40 -14.38
CA PRO A 278 -8.79 -17.54 -13.95
C PRO A 278 -8.33 -19.01 -13.91
N LYS A 279 -7.08 -19.27 -14.29
CA LYS A 279 -6.51 -20.65 -14.28
C LYS A 279 -6.58 -21.31 -12.89
N PRO A 280 -6.30 -20.63 -11.76
CA PRO A 280 -6.45 -21.24 -10.44
C PRO A 280 -7.86 -21.76 -10.16
N ASP A 281 -8.90 -21.06 -10.63
CA ASP A 281 -10.29 -21.43 -10.39
C ASP A 281 -10.73 -22.58 -11.32
N THR A 282 -10.31 -22.53 -12.58
CA THR A 282 -10.58 -23.64 -13.53
C THR A 282 -9.90 -24.95 -13.12
N GLY A 283 -8.80 -24.87 -12.36
CA GLY A 283 -8.11 -26.01 -11.78
C GLY A 283 -8.91 -26.73 -10.68
N LYS A 284 -9.78 -26.01 -9.98
CA LYS A 284 -10.56 -26.53 -8.83
C LYS A 284 -11.81 -27.32 -9.24
N SER A 285 -12.29 -27.20 -10.46
CA SER A 285 -13.55 -27.82 -10.90
C SER A 285 -13.49 -28.37 -12.32
N VAL A 286 -13.90 -29.64 -12.49
CA VAL A 286 -14.03 -30.28 -13.81
C VAL A 286 -15.08 -29.56 -14.67
N ALA A 287 -16.15 -29.04 -14.04
CA ALA A 287 -17.19 -28.28 -14.74
C ALA A 287 -16.62 -26.98 -15.33
N MET A 288 -15.84 -26.22 -14.55
CA MET A 288 -15.20 -25.00 -15.02
C MET A 288 -14.25 -25.25 -16.18
N LYS A 289 -13.45 -26.33 -16.14
CA LYS A 289 -12.55 -26.71 -17.24
C LYS A 289 -13.30 -26.95 -18.56
N LYS A 290 -14.52 -27.48 -18.50
CA LYS A 290 -15.34 -27.73 -19.68
C LYS A 290 -16.01 -26.48 -20.25
N LEU A 291 -16.34 -25.53 -19.38
CA LEU A 291 -17.10 -24.32 -19.72
C LEU A 291 -16.21 -23.16 -20.18
N CYS A 292 -14.95 -23.13 -19.74
CA CYS A 292 -14.07 -21.99 -19.96
C CYS A 292 -13.03 -22.27 -21.07
N LEU A 293 -12.58 -21.18 -21.70
CA LEU A 293 -11.48 -21.19 -22.66
C LEU A 293 -10.19 -21.69 -21.98
N LYS A 294 -9.41 -22.51 -22.67
CA LYS A 294 -8.07 -22.93 -22.21
C LYS A 294 -7.08 -21.79 -22.16
N ASP A 295 -7.13 -20.94 -23.19
CA ASP A 295 -6.23 -19.81 -23.35
C ASP A 295 -7.01 -18.52 -23.53
N PHE A 296 -6.45 -17.43 -22.99
CA PHE A 296 -7.03 -16.10 -23.14
C PHE A 296 -6.89 -15.65 -24.60
N PRO A 297 -7.95 -15.10 -25.23
CA PRO A 297 -7.90 -14.71 -26.65
C PRO A 297 -6.78 -13.69 -26.90
N PRO A 298 -5.84 -13.99 -27.82
CA PRO A 298 -4.69 -13.12 -28.09
C PRO A 298 -5.06 -11.79 -28.72
N ALA A 299 -6.23 -11.69 -29.32
CA ALA A 299 -6.76 -10.44 -29.89
C ALA A 299 -7.21 -9.42 -28.82
N ILE A 300 -7.33 -9.82 -27.55
CA ILE A 300 -7.67 -8.93 -26.46
C ILE A 300 -6.35 -8.47 -25.83
N SER A 301 -6.01 -7.20 -26.03
CA SER A 301 -4.85 -6.54 -25.45
C SER A 301 -5.28 -5.47 -24.46
N GLY A 302 -4.47 -5.22 -23.46
CA GLY A 302 -4.72 -4.18 -22.45
C GLY A 302 -3.46 -3.90 -21.63
N THR A 303 -3.42 -2.77 -20.96
CA THR A 303 -2.24 -2.30 -20.20
C THR A 303 -1.86 -3.21 -19.03
N ASN A 304 -2.83 -3.89 -18.41
CA ASN A 304 -2.62 -4.82 -17.29
C ASN A 304 -3.34 -6.14 -17.57
N LEU A 305 -2.90 -6.82 -18.62
CA LEU A 305 -3.51 -8.08 -19.05
C LEU A 305 -3.47 -9.17 -17.96
N ALA A 306 -2.48 -9.13 -17.08
CA ALA A 306 -2.38 -10.05 -15.94
C ALA A 306 -3.57 -9.89 -14.99
N ASP A 307 -3.95 -8.65 -14.64
CA ASP A 307 -5.08 -8.36 -13.77
C ASP A 307 -6.42 -8.65 -14.43
N ILE A 308 -6.56 -8.34 -15.73
CA ILE A 308 -7.76 -8.70 -16.51
C ILE A 308 -8.01 -10.20 -16.48
N LYS A 309 -6.96 -11.01 -16.59
CA LYS A 309 -7.06 -12.48 -16.54
C LYS A 309 -7.45 -13.02 -15.16
N LEU A 310 -7.36 -12.22 -14.11
CA LEU A 310 -7.78 -12.54 -12.74
C LEU A 310 -9.25 -12.19 -12.46
N ILE A 311 -9.96 -11.54 -13.37
CA ILE A 311 -11.41 -11.29 -13.23
C ILE A 311 -12.15 -12.62 -13.23
N ASP A 312 -13.05 -12.81 -12.27
CA ASP A 312 -13.67 -14.09 -11.95
C ASP A 312 -14.38 -14.76 -13.12
N VAL A 313 -15.18 -14.00 -13.90
CA VAL A 313 -15.82 -14.49 -15.13
C VAL A 313 -15.87 -13.38 -16.17
N LEU A 314 -15.37 -13.67 -17.38
CA LEU A 314 -15.52 -12.78 -18.53
C LEU A 314 -16.38 -13.45 -19.60
N TRP A 315 -17.34 -12.70 -20.13
CA TRP A 315 -18.09 -13.10 -21.32
C TRP A 315 -17.54 -12.38 -22.54
N ILE A 316 -17.06 -13.17 -23.48
CA ILE A 316 -16.33 -12.69 -24.65
C ILE A 316 -17.12 -13.01 -25.93
N LYS A 317 -17.32 -12.03 -26.78
CA LYS A 317 -17.95 -12.17 -28.09
C LYS A 317 -17.19 -11.32 -29.11
N ASN A 318 -16.94 -11.86 -30.30
CA ASN A 318 -16.21 -11.16 -31.37
C ASN A 318 -14.88 -10.56 -30.91
N ASN A 319 -14.14 -11.30 -30.08
CA ASN A 319 -12.87 -10.86 -29.48
C ASN A 319 -12.97 -9.59 -28.62
N LYS A 320 -14.15 -9.27 -28.13
CA LYS A 320 -14.38 -8.17 -27.17
C LYS A 320 -14.96 -8.73 -25.87
N ILE A 321 -14.54 -8.19 -24.76
CA ILE A 321 -15.14 -8.46 -23.45
C ILE A 321 -16.39 -7.60 -23.34
N GLU A 322 -17.57 -8.23 -23.37
CA GLU A 322 -18.84 -7.52 -23.23
C GLU A 322 -19.31 -7.45 -21.78
N TYR A 323 -19.01 -8.47 -20.99
CA TYR A 323 -19.34 -8.52 -19.56
C TYR A 323 -18.14 -8.99 -18.75
N ALA A 324 -17.94 -8.37 -17.61
CA ALA A 324 -17.01 -8.76 -16.58
C ALA A 324 -17.75 -8.94 -15.26
N PHE A 325 -17.60 -10.09 -14.64
CA PHE A 325 -18.26 -10.43 -13.37
C PHE A 325 -17.20 -10.65 -12.30
N GLU A 326 -17.41 -10.04 -11.15
CA GLU A 326 -16.66 -10.27 -9.92
C GLU A 326 -17.63 -10.86 -8.88
N VAL A 327 -17.31 -12.08 -8.46
CA VAL A 327 -18.09 -12.80 -7.43
C VAL A 327 -17.44 -12.53 -6.08
N GLU A 328 -17.90 -11.52 -5.40
CA GLU A 328 -17.21 -10.98 -4.25
C GLU A 328 -17.76 -11.53 -2.95
N ASN A 329 -17.12 -12.55 -2.45
CA ASN A 329 -17.39 -13.15 -1.14
C ASN A 329 -16.41 -12.69 -0.07
N SER A 330 -15.32 -12.00 -0.48
CA SER A 330 -14.25 -11.58 0.42
C SER A 330 -14.61 -10.35 1.25
N THR A 331 -13.72 -10.00 2.14
CA THR A 331 -13.86 -8.84 3.01
C THR A 331 -13.70 -7.52 2.27
N THR A 332 -13.07 -7.51 1.08
CA THR A 332 -12.79 -6.28 0.33
C THR A 332 -13.32 -6.38 -1.10
N MET A 333 -14.07 -5.37 -1.52
CA MET A 333 -14.62 -5.23 -2.87
C MET A 333 -13.71 -4.40 -3.77
N THR A 334 -12.58 -3.96 -3.27
CA THR A 334 -11.71 -2.97 -3.93
C THR A 334 -10.94 -3.59 -5.08
N SER A 335 -10.37 -4.77 -4.86
CA SER A 335 -9.64 -5.50 -5.92
C SER A 335 -10.51 -5.85 -7.12
N ALA A 336 -11.80 -6.09 -6.91
CA ALA A 336 -12.78 -6.28 -7.97
C ALA A 336 -12.94 -5.02 -8.83
N LEU A 337 -13.06 -3.87 -8.18
CA LEU A 337 -13.16 -2.57 -8.87
C LEU A 337 -11.88 -2.29 -9.66
N GLU A 338 -10.71 -2.52 -9.05
CA GLU A 338 -9.40 -2.30 -9.69
C GLU A 338 -9.20 -3.16 -10.94
N ARG A 339 -9.42 -4.47 -10.85
CA ARG A 339 -9.23 -5.36 -12.00
C ARG A 339 -10.11 -5.00 -13.19
N CYS A 340 -11.34 -4.62 -12.91
CA CYS A 340 -12.28 -4.25 -13.97
C CYS A 340 -12.03 -2.88 -14.60
N ASP A 341 -11.22 -2.04 -13.97
CA ASP A 341 -10.84 -0.74 -14.57
C ASP A 341 -9.77 -0.86 -15.65
N TYR A 342 -9.01 -1.97 -15.65
CA TYR A 342 -8.03 -2.26 -16.71
C TYR A 342 -8.67 -2.80 -17.99
N LEU A 343 -10.00 -3.01 -18.02
CA LEU A 343 -10.68 -3.52 -19.20
C LEU A 343 -10.51 -2.58 -20.38
N PRO A 344 -10.11 -3.12 -21.55
CA PRO A 344 -9.77 -2.29 -22.72
C PRO A 344 -10.96 -1.58 -23.35
N ASN A 345 -12.19 -2.11 -23.14
CA ASN A 345 -13.40 -1.53 -23.69
C ASN A 345 -14.20 -0.82 -22.58
N PRO A 346 -14.38 0.52 -22.67
CA PRO A 346 -15.16 1.28 -21.69
C PRO A 346 -16.64 0.86 -21.62
N ASP A 347 -17.18 0.30 -22.72
CA ASP A 347 -18.57 -0.15 -22.79
C ASP A 347 -18.81 -1.51 -22.12
N THR A 348 -17.76 -2.18 -21.65
CA THR A 348 -17.87 -3.46 -20.93
C THR A 348 -18.78 -3.29 -19.72
N LYS A 349 -19.83 -4.12 -19.63
CA LYS A 349 -20.72 -4.15 -18.50
C LYS A 349 -20.07 -4.89 -17.34
N LYS A 350 -19.81 -4.19 -16.26
CA LYS A 350 -19.19 -4.72 -15.05
C LYS A 350 -20.28 -5.10 -14.04
N VAL A 351 -20.20 -6.30 -13.49
CA VAL A 351 -21.24 -6.82 -12.60
C VAL A 351 -20.60 -7.40 -11.34
N MET A 352 -20.95 -6.83 -10.19
CA MET A 352 -20.54 -7.35 -8.89
C MET A 352 -21.63 -8.28 -8.35
N VAL A 353 -21.26 -9.52 -8.07
CA VAL A 353 -22.17 -10.56 -7.55
C VAL A 353 -21.87 -10.80 -6.09
N LEU A 354 -22.82 -10.50 -5.21
CA LEU A 354 -22.61 -10.38 -3.77
C LEU A 354 -23.65 -11.18 -2.98
N PRO A 355 -23.27 -11.81 -1.85
CA PRO A 355 -24.27 -12.27 -0.87
C PRO A 355 -25.09 -11.10 -0.31
N CYS A 356 -26.39 -11.32 -0.07
CA CYS A 356 -27.26 -10.27 0.52
C CYS A 356 -26.71 -9.67 1.81
N ILE A 357 -26.02 -10.45 2.62
CA ILE A 357 -25.38 -10.00 3.86
C ILE A 357 -24.29 -8.93 3.63
N ARG A 358 -23.75 -8.83 2.41
CA ARG A 358 -22.72 -7.83 2.04
C ARG A 358 -23.31 -6.50 1.58
N LYS A 359 -24.62 -6.39 1.39
CA LYS A 359 -25.30 -5.15 0.98
C LYS A 359 -24.95 -3.93 1.84
N PRO A 360 -24.97 -4.00 3.19
CA PRO A 360 -24.60 -2.85 4.02
C PRO A 360 -23.15 -2.41 3.81
N LYS A 361 -22.24 -3.37 3.57
CA LYS A 361 -20.82 -3.09 3.34
C LYS A 361 -20.60 -2.41 1.99
N LEU A 362 -21.27 -2.85 0.93
CA LEU A 362 -21.24 -2.18 -0.37
C LEU A 362 -21.77 -0.74 -0.24
N ILE A 363 -22.91 -0.53 0.40
CA ILE A 363 -23.49 0.80 0.60
C ILE A 363 -22.52 1.70 1.38
N LYS A 364 -21.90 1.19 2.45
CA LYS A 364 -20.91 1.94 3.22
C LYS A 364 -19.70 2.32 2.36
N LYS A 365 -19.23 1.41 1.51
CA LYS A 365 -18.10 1.65 0.62
C LYS A 365 -18.43 2.69 -0.45
N LEU A 366 -19.61 2.63 -1.05
CA LEU A 366 -20.08 3.59 -2.05
C LEU A 366 -20.42 4.98 -1.48
N LYS A 367 -20.44 5.17 -0.16
CA LYS A 367 -20.47 6.51 0.47
C LYS A 367 -19.17 7.26 0.29
N ASN A 368 -18.06 6.57 0.05
CA ASN A 368 -16.77 7.19 -0.24
C ASN A 368 -16.68 7.46 -1.75
N ASN A 369 -16.41 8.70 -2.15
CA ASN A 369 -16.31 9.12 -3.54
C ASN A 369 -15.24 8.35 -4.32
N ILE A 370 -14.18 7.89 -3.68
CA ILE A 370 -13.14 7.05 -4.29
C ILE A 370 -13.72 5.80 -4.96
N PHE A 371 -14.74 5.20 -4.34
CA PHE A 371 -15.41 4.00 -4.86
C PHE A 371 -16.66 4.34 -5.65
N ARG A 372 -17.39 5.40 -5.25
CA ARG A 372 -18.64 5.79 -5.89
C ARG A 372 -18.41 6.26 -7.33
N ILE A 373 -17.44 7.14 -7.56
CA ILE A 373 -17.20 7.70 -8.88
C ILE A 373 -16.82 6.61 -9.90
N PRO A 374 -15.79 5.76 -9.66
CA PRO A 374 -15.51 4.65 -10.57
C PRO A 374 -16.68 3.68 -10.74
N TYR A 375 -17.50 3.49 -9.70
CA TYR A 375 -18.65 2.62 -9.76
C TYR A 375 -19.77 3.20 -10.65
N ASP A 376 -20.12 4.46 -10.43
CA ASP A 376 -21.19 5.13 -11.17
C ASP A 376 -20.82 5.40 -12.63
N CYS A 377 -19.56 5.83 -12.91
CA CYS A 377 -19.06 6.12 -14.25
C CYS A 377 -18.59 4.86 -15.01
N GLY A 378 -18.33 3.76 -14.32
CA GLY A 378 -17.70 2.56 -14.86
C GLY A 378 -18.64 1.49 -15.39
N ASN A 379 -19.91 1.79 -15.67
CA ASN A 379 -20.92 0.80 -16.09
C ASN A 379 -21.10 -0.38 -15.13
N TRP A 380 -20.95 -0.14 -13.83
CA TRP A 380 -21.13 -1.15 -12.81
C TRP A 380 -22.60 -1.42 -12.49
N LYS A 381 -22.91 -2.67 -12.28
CA LYS A 381 -24.17 -3.15 -11.68
C LYS A 381 -23.84 -4.15 -10.57
N HIS A 382 -24.81 -4.40 -9.70
CA HIS A 382 -24.65 -5.43 -8.68
C HIS A 382 -25.85 -6.36 -8.66
N ILE A 383 -25.58 -7.62 -8.30
CA ILE A 383 -26.57 -8.67 -8.10
C ILE A 383 -26.35 -9.24 -6.72
N PHE A 384 -27.40 -9.29 -5.92
CA PHE A 384 -27.39 -9.96 -4.63
C PHE A 384 -27.98 -11.37 -4.72
N TYR A 385 -27.42 -12.30 -3.96
CA TYR A 385 -27.90 -13.67 -3.85
C TYR A 385 -27.97 -14.14 -2.39
#